data_60b3b9e507b501783245c803917b1e4d
#
_entry.id   60b3b9e507b501783245c803917b1e4d
#
_cell.length_a   1.000
_cell.length_b   1.000
_cell.length_c   1.000
_cell.angle_alpha   90.00
_cell.angle_beta   90.00
_cell.angle_gamma   90.00
#
_symmetry.space_group_name_H-M   'P 1'
#
loop_
_entity.id
_entity.type
_entity.pdbx_description
1 polymer ?
#
loop_
_entity_poly.entity_id
_entity_poly.type
_entity_poly.pdbx_seq_one_letter_code
_entity_poly.pdbx_strand_id
1 'polypeptide(L)'
;MWRDATEEETAEFATLPVLDIDQHQVEYLQTIGDGWANPLKRFMNELELLEVMNMKTITDAEGKRHLLSVPITQPVTAEQKAEFEGKTKIAIKCSAIGSDAVLAVIENPVFFDNRKEEICARTFGCMSANHPKAQTIFAQGDFLVSGDSMRFVTRPVFNDGNDQYRMTPKQIQAAIVEKDADVVYAFQVRNPLHNGHVLLLKDTREQLIAQGYRNPILLLHPLGGWCKDDDVPLTDRMAQHAALLSDGTLNPEHTILAVWPSPMYYGGPTEVMWHASSRVNCGITHFITGRDPAGVKHPEKEGVDLYDVWHGQKLLVHCKSMLNGVEVLPFKVAAYNRVNQKMEFFGGPGCVKENFDFISGSKMRQMARDGETPPPGFMSPAGWEVLKAYYNK
;
A
#
# COMPACT_ATOMS: atom_id res chain seq x y z
N MET A 1 14.27 5.05 10.31
CA MET A 1 15.72 4.68 10.23
C MET A 1 16.57 5.79 9.59
N TRP A 2 15.92 6.81 9.07
CA TRP A 2 16.57 7.97 8.45
C TRP A 2 17.40 8.75 9.47
N ARG A 3 18.61 9.12 9.09
CA ARG A 3 19.52 9.96 9.88
C ARG A 3 20.38 10.77 8.93
N ASP A 4 20.35 12.08 9.05
CA ASP A 4 21.16 12.98 8.24
C ASP A 4 22.65 12.59 8.30
N ALA A 5 23.33 12.74 7.18
CA ALA A 5 24.77 12.52 7.10
C ALA A 5 25.54 13.59 7.85
N THR A 6 26.64 13.20 8.49
CA THR A 6 27.63 14.17 9.00
C THR A 6 28.36 14.82 7.81
N GLU A 7 29.13 15.88 8.05
CA GLU A 7 29.97 16.51 7.00
C GLU A 7 30.96 15.49 6.42
N GLU A 8 31.58 14.66 7.27
CA GLU A 8 32.51 13.60 6.85
C GLU A 8 31.81 12.54 5.99
N GLU A 9 30.65 12.03 6.44
CA GLU A 9 29.81 11.09 5.67
C GLU A 9 29.39 11.72 4.33
N THR A 10 29.02 13.01 4.30
CA THR A 10 28.62 13.71 3.07
C THR A 10 29.78 13.77 2.06
N ALA A 11 31.00 14.10 2.54
CA ALA A 11 32.19 14.12 1.70
C ALA A 11 32.54 12.70 1.17
N GLU A 12 32.43 11.67 2.02
CA GLU A 12 32.60 10.28 1.62
C GLU A 12 31.57 9.87 0.55
N PHE A 13 30.28 10.10 0.83
CA PHE A 13 29.18 9.66 -0.05
C PHE A 13 29.22 10.32 -1.42
N ALA A 14 29.77 11.53 -1.53
CA ALA A 14 29.96 12.22 -2.81
C ALA A 14 30.96 11.52 -3.74
N THR A 15 31.84 10.66 -3.21
CA THR A 15 32.86 9.92 -3.99
C THR A 15 32.46 8.49 -4.33
N LEU A 16 31.34 8.00 -3.80
CA LEU A 16 30.89 6.63 -4.01
C LEU A 16 30.33 6.43 -5.42
N PRO A 17 30.43 5.21 -5.95
CA PRO A 17 29.65 4.84 -7.13
C PRO A 17 28.15 4.98 -6.83
N VAL A 18 27.38 5.45 -7.81
CA VAL A 18 25.98 5.80 -7.64
C VAL A 18 25.08 4.82 -8.38
N LEU A 19 24.17 4.20 -7.66
CA LEU A 19 23.00 3.52 -8.21
C LEU A 19 21.84 4.53 -8.25
N ASP A 20 21.54 5.05 -9.44
CA ASP A 20 20.35 5.89 -9.64
C ASP A 20 19.13 4.98 -9.85
N ILE A 21 18.22 5.01 -8.89
CA ILE A 21 17.03 4.16 -8.89
C ILE A 21 15.82 4.92 -9.44
N ASP A 22 14.85 4.18 -9.98
CA ASP A 22 13.61 4.76 -10.45
C ASP A 22 12.64 5.11 -9.30
N GLN A 23 11.54 5.80 -9.63
CA GLN A 23 10.54 6.20 -8.65
C GLN A 23 9.89 5.00 -7.95
N HIS A 24 9.71 3.85 -8.61
CA HIS A 24 9.14 2.64 -7.98
C HIS A 24 10.09 2.05 -6.93
N GLN A 25 11.39 2.10 -7.20
CA GLN A 25 12.40 1.59 -6.29
C GLN A 25 12.55 2.50 -5.05
N VAL A 26 12.35 3.82 -5.22
CA VAL A 26 12.28 4.77 -4.08
C VAL A 26 11.16 4.41 -3.13
N GLU A 27 10.01 3.94 -3.62
CA GLU A 27 8.89 3.53 -2.78
C GLU A 27 9.26 2.33 -1.88
N TYR A 28 10.02 1.37 -2.41
CA TYR A 28 10.57 0.28 -1.59
C TYR A 28 11.59 0.78 -0.58
N LEU A 29 12.50 1.65 -1.01
CA LEU A 29 13.49 2.26 -0.13
C LEU A 29 12.81 3.01 1.01
N GLN A 30 11.78 3.79 0.72
CA GLN A 30 10.99 4.50 1.73
C GLN A 30 10.25 3.53 2.65
N THR A 31 9.67 2.47 2.11
CA THR A 31 8.97 1.45 2.88
C THR A 31 9.88 0.80 3.94
N ILE A 32 11.13 0.52 3.58
CA ILE A 32 12.14 0.01 4.54
C ILE A 32 12.57 1.13 5.49
N GLY A 33 13.01 2.27 4.96
CA GLY A 33 13.59 3.38 5.71
C GLY A 33 12.65 4.01 6.73
N ASP A 34 11.36 4.10 6.43
CA ASP A 34 10.32 4.54 7.36
C ASP A 34 9.99 3.48 8.42
N GLY A 35 10.33 2.20 8.18
CA GLY A 35 10.07 1.08 9.09
C GLY A 35 8.76 0.35 8.84
N TRP A 36 8.09 0.56 7.69
CA TRP A 36 6.89 -0.19 7.32
C TRP A 36 7.16 -1.68 7.10
N ALA A 37 8.38 -2.03 6.65
CA ALA A 37 8.81 -3.38 6.38
C ALA A 37 9.53 -4.05 7.57
N ASN A 38 9.51 -3.46 8.76
CA ASN A 38 10.18 -4.09 9.92
C ASN A 38 9.73 -5.55 10.10
N PRO A 39 10.67 -6.48 10.38
CA PRO A 39 12.07 -6.26 10.79
C PRO A 39 13.08 -6.04 9.66
N LEU A 40 12.67 -6.04 8.38
CA LEU A 40 13.56 -5.81 7.25
C LEU A 40 14.24 -4.42 7.37
N LYS A 41 15.59 -4.38 7.25
CA LYS A 41 16.41 -3.17 7.44
C LYS A 41 17.13 -2.71 6.17
N ARG A 42 17.06 -3.47 5.10
CA ARG A 42 17.69 -3.24 3.80
C ARG A 42 16.91 -3.98 2.71
N PHE A 43 17.27 -3.84 1.47
CA PHE A 43 16.73 -4.73 0.43
C PHE A 43 17.07 -6.19 0.77
N MET A 44 16.13 -7.09 0.49
CA MET A 44 16.27 -8.52 0.80
C MET A 44 17.53 -9.09 0.16
N ASN A 45 18.27 -9.90 0.91
CA ASN A 45 19.25 -10.79 0.35
C ASN A 45 18.57 -12.03 -0.25
N GLU A 46 19.35 -12.91 -0.87
CA GLU A 46 18.82 -14.09 -1.55
C GLU A 46 18.03 -15.02 -0.60
N LEU A 47 18.54 -15.26 0.60
CA LEU A 47 17.88 -16.15 1.56
C LEU A 47 16.56 -15.56 2.09
N GLU A 48 16.54 -14.26 2.39
CA GLU A 48 15.32 -13.57 2.80
C GLU A 48 14.28 -13.56 1.67
N LEU A 49 14.71 -13.35 0.41
CA LEU A 49 13.83 -13.46 -0.74
C LEU A 49 13.24 -14.86 -0.88
N LEU A 50 14.05 -15.91 -0.74
CA LEU A 50 13.59 -17.30 -0.77
C LEU A 50 12.60 -17.59 0.36
N GLU A 51 12.86 -17.10 1.58
CA GLU A 51 11.95 -17.25 2.71
C GLU A 51 10.61 -16.55 2.43
N VAL A 52 10.64 -15.31 1.98
CA VAL A 52 9.43 -14.54 1.67
C VAL A 52 8.62 -15.20 0.55
N MET A 53 9.26 -15.65 -0.53
CA MET A 53 8.56 -16.28 -1.65
C MET A 53 7.89 -17.60 -1.25
N ASN A 54 8.53 -18.40 -0.40
CA ASN A 54 8.06 -19.76 -0.10
C ASN A 54 7.28 -19.87 1.21
N MET A 55 7.60 -19.04 2.22
CA MET A 55 7.00 -19.10 3.56
C MET A 55 6.16 -17.89 3.90
N LYS A 56 6.23 -16.81 3.10
CA LYS A 56 5.55 -15.52 3.34
C LYS A 56 5.97 -14.87 4.67
N THR A 57 7.18 -15.18 5.13
CA THR A 57 7.76 -14.66 6.38
C THR A 57 9.16 -14.14 6.16
N ILE A 58 9.62 -13.34 7.10
CA ILE A 58 11.02 -12.96 7.27
C ILE A 58 11.44 -13.27 8.71
N THR A 59 12.64 -13.81 8.88
CA THR A 59 13.19 -14.16 10.19
C THR A 59 14.10 -13.02 10.67
N ASP A 60 13.83 -12.50 11.88
CA ASP A 60 14.67 -11.46 12.51
C ASP A 60 15.97 -12.03 13.12
N ALA A 61 16.82 -11.16 13.67
CA ALA A 61 18.10 -11.54 14.26
C ALA A 61 17.95 -12.45 15.50
N GLU A 62 16.81 -12.43 16.15
CA GLU A 62 16.46 -13.27 17.30
C GLU A 62 15.86 -14.62 16.88
N GLY A 63 15.73 -14.88 15.59
CA GLY A 63 15.16 -16.10 15.03
C GLY A 63 13.62 -16.14 15.02
N LYS A 64 12.96 -15.04 15.32
CA LYS A 64 11.50 -14.93 15.26
C LYS A 64 11.03 -14.65 13.84
N ARG A 65 9.99 -15.35 13.40
CA ARG A 65 9.35 -15.14 12.10
C ARG A 65 8.27 -14.07 12.17
N HIS A 66 8.28 -13.18 11.18
CA HIS A 66 7.31 -12.13 11.00
C HIS A 66 6.63 -12.26 9.63
N LEU A 67 5.35 -11.95 9.55
CA LEU A 67 4.62 -11.96 8.28
C LEU A 67 5.12 -10.85 7.37
N LEU A 68 5.78 -11.22 6.28
CA LEU A 68 6.16 -10.37 5.17
C LEU A 68 6.01 -11.19 3.89
N SER A 69 5.01 -10.87 3.08
CA SER A 69 4.54 -11.79 2.05
C SER A 69 4.90 -11.39 0.62
N VAL A 70 5.54 -10.22 0.46
CA VAL A 70 5.91 -9.68 -0.85
C VAL A 70 7.41 -9.42 -0.93
N PRO A 71 8.05 -9.62 -2.11
CA PRO A 71 9.46 -9.32 -2.30
C PRO A 71 9.71 -7.81 -2.26
N ILE A 72 10.75 -7.39 -1.53
CA ILE A 72 11.24 -6.02 -1.46
C ILE A 72 12.72 -6.04 -1.83
N THR A 73 13.01 -5.88 -3.12
CA THR A 73 14.32 -6.11 -3.72
C THR A 73 14.75 -4.91 -4.58
N GLN A 74 16.05 -4.78 -4.83
CA GLN A 74 16.63 -3.78 -5.71
C GLN A 74 17.25 -4.46 -6.93
N PRO A 75 16.66 -4.32 -8.13
CA PRO A 75 17.23 -4.85 -9.36
C PRO A 75 18.38 -3.98 -9.88
N VAL A 76 19.34 -4.63 -10.52
CA VAL A 76 20.45 -4.00 -11.23
C VAL A 76 20.73 -4.72 -12.56
N THR A 77 21.27 -4.00 -13.54
CA THR A 77 21.67 -4.59 -14.81
C THR A 77 23.02 -5.32 -14.68
N ALA A 78 23.41 -6.07 -15.71
CA ALA A 78 24.73 -6.72 -15.77
C ALA A 78 25.87 -5.69 -15.78
N GLU A 79 25.67 -4.55 -16.43
CA GLU A 79 26.64 -3.45 -16.48
C GLU A 79 26.80 -2.81 -15.11
N GLN A 80 25.69 -2.52 -14.41
CA GLN A 80 25.71 -1.97 -13.05
C GLN A 80 26.37 -2.96 -12.07
N LYS A 81 26.04 -4.26 -12.18
CA LYS A 81 26.72 -5.28 -11.38
C LYS A 81 28.23 -5.23 -11.60
N ALA A 82 28.70 -5.22 -12.86
CA ALA A 82 30.12 -5.21 -13.19
C ALA A 82 30.81 -3.92 -12.67
N GLU A 83 30.13 -2.76 -12.72
CA GLU A 83 30.62 -1.50 -12.17
C GLU A 83 30.79 -1.55 -10.64
N PHE A 84 29.85 -2.18 -9.96
CA PHE A 84 29.77 -2.19 -8.50
C PHE A 84 30.49 -3.38 -7.85
N GLU A 85 30.85 -4.39 -8.62
CA GLU A 85 31.54 -5.58 -8.10
C GLU A 85 32.87 -5.20 -7.46
N GLY A 86 33.13 -5.70 -6.24
CA GLY A 86 34.32 -5.37 -5.47
C GLY A 86 34.31 -4.00 -4.76
N LYS A 87 33.24 -3.21 -4.92
CA LYS A 87 33.07 -1.99 -4.11
C LYS A 87 32.60 -2.34 -2.71
N THR A 88 33.02 -1.56 -1.73
CA THR A 88 32.59 -1.73 -0.34
C THR A 88 31.32 -0.93 -0.01
N LYS A 89 31.01 0.10 -0.80
CA LYS A 89 29.83 0.94 -0.63
C LYS A 89 29.28 1.41 -1.97
N ILE A 90 27.96 1.53 -2.07
CA ILE A 90 27.22 2.08 -3.21
C ILE A 90 26.22 3.10 -2.70
N ALA A 91 26.30 4.34 -3.19
CA ALA A 91 25.31 5.37 -2.88
C ALA A 91 24.05 5.17 -3.74
N ILE A 92 22.87 5.27 -3.13
CA ILE A 92 21.57 5.25 -3.80
C ILE A 92 21.09 6.69 -3.96
N LYS A 93 20.75 7.05 -5.20
CA LYS A 93 20.06 8.31 -5.54
C LYS A 93 18.81 8.02 -6.36
N CYS A 94 17.97 9.05 -6.54
CA CYS A 94 16.86 9.00 -7.48
C CYS A 94 16.69 10.37 -8.14
N SER A 95 17.20 10.50 -9.33
CA SER A 95 17.06 11.72 -10.14
C SER A 95 15.60 11.97 -10.55
N ALA A 96 14.80 10.91 -10.69
CA ALA A 96 13.40 10.99 -11.12
C ALA A 96 12.48 11.77 -10.16
N ILE A 97 12.86 11.91 -8.86
CA ILE A 97 12.12 12.75 -7.91
C ILE A 97 12.65 14.19 -7.81
N GLY A 98 13.55 14.57 -8.72
CA GLY A 98 14.12 15.92 -8.76
C GLY A 98 15.12 16.22 -7.62
N SER A 99 15.80 15.20 -7.10
CA SER A 99 16.76 15.31 -6.01
C SER A 99 18.10 14.67 -6.36
N ASP A 100 19.19 15.39 -6.14
CA ASP A 100 20.55 14.87 -6.24
C ASP A 100 21.09 14.31 -4.91
N ALA A 101 20.26 14.32 -3.87
CA ALA A 101 20.66 13.86 -2.55
C ALA A 101 20.92 12.35 -2.53
N VAL A 102 21.91 11.92 -1.75
CA VAL A 102 22.08 10.50 -1.42
C VAL A 102 20.95 10.09 -0.49
N LEU A 103 20.11 9.16 -0.94
CA LEU A 103 19.00 8.65 -0.16
C LEU A 103 19.45 7.58 0.84
N ALA A 104 20.31 6.67 0.39
CA ALA A 104 20.86 5.62 1.23
C ALA A 104 22.23 5.16 0.70
N VAL A 105 22.94 4.38 1.51
CA VAL A 105 24.20 3.73 1.13
C VAL A 105 24.09 2.25 1.46
N ILE A 106 24.32 1.39 0.45
CA ILE A 106 24.47 -0.06 0.64
C ILE A 106 25.92 -0.33 1.06
N GLU A 107 26.11 -1.08 2.13
CA GLU A 107 27.44 -1.47 2.65
C GLU A 107 27.70 -2.94 2.32
N ASN A 108 28.90 -3.23 1.82
CA ASN A 108 29.35 -4.55 1.37
C ASN A 108 28.32 -5.21 0.41
N PRO A 109 28.13 -4.62 -0.79
CA PRO A 109 27.10 -5.07 -1.72
C PRO A 109 27.33 -6.51 -2.17
N VAL A 110 26.23 -7.26 -2.22
CA VAL A 110 26.17 -8.64 -2.69
C VAL A 110 25.15 -8.75 -3.81
N PHE A 111 25.51 -9.43 -4.89
CA PHE A 111 24.69 -9.59 -6.08
C PHE A 111 24.26 -11.05 -6.24
N PHE A 112 23.03 -11.26 -6.68
CA PHE A 112 22.46 -12.57 -6.98
C PHE A 112 21.44 -12.47 -8.11
N ASP A 113 21.01 -13.61 -8.65
CA ASP A 113 20.15 -13.66 -9.82
C ASP A 113 18.75 -13.12 -9.53
N ASN A 114 18.24 -12.27 -10.41
CA ASN A 114 16.84 -11.84 -10.39
C ASN A 114 15.98 -12.92 -11.08
N ARG A 115 15.48 -13.86 -10.30
CA ARG A 115 14.67 -15.00 -10.77
C ARG A 115 13.23 -14.55 -11.05
N LYS A 116 13.04 -13.70 -12.06
CA LYS A 116 11.81 -12.98 -12.37
C LYS A 116 10.58 -13.88 -12.47
N GLU A 117 10.71 -15.02 -13.17
CA GLU A 117 9.62 -16.00 -13.32
C GLU A 117 9.23 -16.61 -11.98
N GLU A 118 10.21 -16.98 -11.15
CA GLU A 118 9.95 -17.54 -9.84
C GLU A 118 9.29 -16.52 -8.91
N ILE A 119 9.77 -15.28 -8.91
CA ILE A 119 9.18 -14.16 -8.17
C ILE A 119 7.72 -13.95 -8.59
N CYS A 120 7.43 -13.89 -9.89
CA CYS A 120 6.07 -13.73 -10.40
C CYS A 120 5.17 -14.91 -10.01
N ALA A 121 5.62 -16.15 -10.25
CA ALA A 121 4.87 -17.36 -9.93
C ALA A 121 4.52 -17.46 -8.43
N ARG A 122 5.49 -17.16 -7.55
CA ARG A 122 5.33 -17.26 -6.09
C ARG A 122 4.57 -16.10 -5.48
N THR A 123 4.61 -14.91 -6.09
CA THR A 123 3.92 -13.73 -5.59
C THR A 123 2.50 -13.63 -6.12
N PHE A 124 2.30 -13.84 -7.42
CA PHE A 124 1.02 -13.62 -8.10
C PHE A 124 0.27 -14.91 -8.44
N GLY A 125 0.93 -16.07 -8.39
CA GLY A 125 0.37 -17.32 -8.93
C GLY A 125 0.24 -17.29 -10.47
N CYS A 126 0.95 -16.40 -11.13
CA CYS A 126 0.86 -16.13 -12.55
C CYS A 126 2.21 -15.60 -13.07
N MET A 127 2.60 -16.01 -14.27
CA MET A 127 3.83 -15.56 -14.95
C MET A 127 3.55 -14.74 -16.23
N SER A 128 2.30 -14.34 -16.45
CA SER A 128 1.94 -13.59 -17.64
C SER A 128 2.51 -12.17 -17.59
N ALA A 129 3.16 -11.75 -18.69
CA ALA A 129 3.60 -10.37 -18.87
C ALA A 129 2.45 -9.36 -18.99
N ASN A 130 1.19 -9.83 -19.15
CA ASN A 130 0.00 -8.98 -19.14
C ASN A 130 -0.48 -8.69 -17.70
N HIS A 131 0.10 -9.32 -16.67
CA HIS A 131 -0.14 -8.94 -15.29
C HIS A 131 0.62 -7.64 -14.99
N PRO A 132 -0.05 -6.55 -14.47
CA PRO A 132 0.56 -5.23 -14.38
C PRO A 132 1.93 -5.21 -13.66
N LYS A 133 2.02 -5.89 -12.52
CA LYS A 133 3.28 -5.92 -11.75
C LYS A 133 4.30 -6.90 -12.32
N ALA A 134 3.88 -8.02 -12.92
CA ALA A 134 4.80 -8.94 -13.58
C ALA A 134 5.48 -8.26 -14.77
N GLN A 135 4.77 -7.44 -15.53
CA GLN A 135 5.34 -6.64 -16.61
C GLN A 135 6.50 -5.76 -16.11
N THR A 136 6.34 -5.08 -14.98
CA THR A 136 7.41 -4.27 -14.40
C THR A 136 8.61 -5.11 -13.94
N ILE A 137 8.35 -6.32 -13.39
CA ILE A 137 9.41 -7.23 -12.94
C ILE A 137 10.19 -7.80 -14.14
N PHE A 138 9.52 -8.20 -15.22
CA PHE A 138 10.20 -8.70 -16.43
C PHE A 138 11.06 -7.63 -17.11
N ALA A 139 10.73 -6.35 -16.96
CA ALA A 139 11.50 -5.23 -17.48
C ALA A 139 12.76 -4.88 -16.64
N GLN A 140 12.91 -5.44 -15.44
CA GLN A 140 14.04 -5.18 -14.55
C GLN A 140 15.34 -5.81 -15.05
N GLY A 141 16.49 -5.37 -14.48
CA GLY A 141 17.78 -6.01 -14.67
C GLY A 141 17.81 -7.47 -14.18
N ASP A 142 18.80 -8.23 -14.64
CA ASP A 142 18.89 -9.69 -14.41
C ASP A 142 19.52 -10.05 -13.07
N PHE A 143 19.97 -9.06 -12.30
CA PHE A 143 20.53 -9.25 -10.98
C PHE A 143 19.77 -8.43 -9.94
N LEU A 144 19.89 -8.86 -8.68
CA LEU A 144 19.44 -8.12 -7.49
C LEU A 144 20.67 -7.75 -6.68
N VAL A 145 20.61 -6.59 -6.00
CA VAL A 145 21.63 -6.16 -5.06
C VAL A 145 21.05 -6.02 -3.67
N SER A 146 21.81 -6.51 -2.70
CA SER A 146 21.63 -6.27 -1.26
C SER A 146 22.99 -5.92 -0.64
N GLY A 147 23.12 -5.93 0.66
CA GLY A 147 24.39 -5.72 1.37
C GLY A 147 24.30 -6.29 2.78
N ASP A 148 25.39 -6.16 3.55
CA ASP A 148 25.36 -6.51 4.97
C ASP A 148 24.45 -5.57 5.76
N SER A 149 24.50 -4.28 5.41
CA SER A 149 23.64 -3.24 5.99
C SER A 149 23.27 -2.17 4.96
N MET A 150 22.33 -1.31 5.32
CA MET A 150 21.97 -0.13 4.54
C MET A 150 21.82 1.08 5.47
N ARG A 151 22.60 2.12 5.18
CA ARG A 151 22.55 3.41 5.86
C ARG A 151 21.54 4.31 5.18
N PHE A 152 20.42 4.63 5.84
CA PHE A 152 19.41 5.59 5.35
C PHE A 152 19.86 7.02 5.69
N VAL A 153 19.98 7.86 4.68
CA VAL A 153 20.54 9.21 4.77
C VAL A 153 19.44 10.26 4.66
N THR A 154 18.93 10.48 3.45
CA THR A 154 17.92 11.51 3.19
C THR A 154 16.58 10.86 2.87
N ARG A 155 15.56 11.20 3.63
CA ARG A 155 14.21 10.70 3.34
C ARG A 155 13.69 11.30 2.03
N PRO A 156 13.13 10.51 1.11
CA PRO A 156 12.57 11.02 -0.13
C PRO A 156 11.46 12.05 0.11
N VAL A 157 11.47 13.13 -0.69
CA VAL A 157 10.41 14.14 -0.77
C VAL A 157 9.97 14.20 -2.23
N PHE A 158 8.68 14.06 -2.49
CA PHE A 158 8.15 13.92 -3.85
C PHE A 158 7.67 15.26 -4.44
N ASN A 159 7.45 16.27 -3.62
CA ASN A 159 6.97 17.60 -4.02
C ASN A 159 5.66 17.58 -4.84
N ASP A 160 4.81 16.57 -4.62
CA ASP A 160 3.54 16.35 -5.31
C ASP A 160 2.34 16.91 -4.52
N GLY A 161 2.58 17.70 -3.48
CA GLY A 161 1.55 18.26 -2.60
C GLY A 161 1.01 17.29 -1.55
N ASN A 162 1.53 16.05 -1.47
CA ASN A 162 1.05 15.03 -0.55
C ASN A 162 2.09 14.63 0.53
N ASP A 163 3.25 15.27 0.56
CA ASP A 163 4.32 14.88 1.47
C ASP A 163 3.92 14.99 2.97
N GLN A 164 3.03 15.92 3.32
CA GLN A 164 2.47 16.04 4.67
C GLN A 164 1.66 14.81 5.11
N TYR A 165 1.13 14.03 4.17
CA TYR A 165 0.40 12.80 4.45
C TYR A 165 1.29 11.55 4.47
N ARG A 166 2.54 11.64 4.00
CA ARG A 166 3.51 10.52 4.02
C ARG A 166 4.10 10.36 5.41
N MET A 167 3.23 10.06 6.39
CA MET A 167 3.63 9.85 7.78
C MET A 167 4.40 8.54 7.93
N THR A 168 5.45 8.56 8.76
CA THR A 168 6.13 7.32 9.19
C THR A 168 5.28 6.58 10.22
N PRO A 169 5.53 5.27 10.47
CA PRO A 169 4.89 4.55 11.55
C PRO A 169 4.97 5.26 12.91
N LYS A 170 6.10 5.88 13.23
CA LYS A 170 6.28 6.64 14.48
C LYS A 170 5.40 7.90 14.53
N GLN A 171 5.26 8.61 13.42
CA GLN A 171 4.39 9.80 13.36
C GLN A 171 2.91 9.40 13.49
N ILE A 172 2.50 8.27 12.91
CA ILE A 172 1.15 7.75 13.11
C ILE A 172 0.94 7.34 14.56
N GLN A 173 1.89 6.66 15.20
CA GLN A 173 1.83 6.35 16.64
C GLN A 173 1.69 7.61 17.49
N ALA A 174 2.43 8.67 17.17
CA ALA A 174 2.30 9.96 17.87
C ALA A 174 0.90 10.58 17.69
N ALA A 175 0.35 10.55 16.47
CA ALA A 175 -1.01 11.04 16.19
C ALA A 175 -2.10 10.20 16.89
N ILE A 176 -1.88 8.88 17.05
CA ILE A 176 -2.76 7.99 17.82
C ILE A 176 -2.81 8.44 19.29
N VAL A 177 -1.64 8.72 19.87
CA VAL A 177 -1.53 9.21 21.26
C VAL A 177 -2.16 10.59 21.41
N GLU A 178 -1.87 11.52 20.50
CA GLU A 178 -2.42 12.88 20.49
C GLU A 178 -3.96 12.88 20.46
N LYS A 179 -4.54 11.95 19.69
CA LYS A 179 -6.00 11.78 19.60
C LYS A 179 -6.61 11.01 20.78
N ASP A 180 -5.83 10.60 21.78
CA ASP A 180 -6.30 9.79 22.92
C ASP A 180 -7.06 8.53 22.45
N ALA A 181 -6.56 7.88 21.40
CA ALA A 181 -7.20 6.69 20.84
C ALA A 181 -6.95 5.46 21.73
N ASP A 182 -8.01 4.74 22.08
CA ASP A 182 -7.92 3.45 22.76
C ASP A 182 -8.01 2.26 21.80
N VAL A 183 -8.44 2.50 20.59
CA VAL A 183 -8.46 1.52 19.48
C VAL A 183 -8.28 2.22 18.13
N VAL A 184 -7.49 1.60 17.24
CA VAL A 184 -7.25 2.12 15.89
C VAL A 184 -7.63 1.06 14.87
N TYR A 185 -8.55 1.38 13.98
CA TYR A 185 -8.93 0.52 12.87
C TYR A 185 -8.45 1.11 11.55
N ALA A 186 -7.67 0.33 10.81
CA ALA A 186 -7.09 0.76 9.55
C ALA A 186 -7.93 0.30 8.35
N PHE A 187 -8.07 1.19 7.39
CA PHE A 187 -8.66 0.90 6.09
C PHE A 187 -7.70 1.30 4.96
N GLN A 188 -7.23 0.29 4.23
CA GLN A 188 -6.44 0.53 3.03
C GLN A 188 -7.36 0.70 1.83
N VAL A 189 -7.08 1.73 1.03
CA VAL A 189 -7.87 2.03 -0.15
C VAL A 189 -6.97 2.43 -1.33
N ARG A 190 -7.39 2.02 -2.53
CA ARG A 190 -6.74 2.37 -3.81
C ARG A 190 -7.64 3.24 -4.68
N ASN A 191 -8.93 3.17 -4.47
CA ASN A 191 -9.93 3.91 -5.24
C ASN A 191 -10.49 5.09 -4.45
N PRO A 192 -11.09 6.08 -5.12
CA PRO A 192 -11.89 7.09 -4.44
C PRO A 192 -12.99 6.48 -3.57
N LEU A 193 -13.27 7.10 -2.43
CA LEU A 193 -14.28 6.61 -1.49
C LEU A 193 -15.69 7.01 -1.95
N HIS A 194 -16.58 6.04 -1.96
CA HIS A 194 -18.02 6.29 -2.08
C HIS A 194 -18.74 6.01 -0.75
N ASN A 195 -20.01 6.39 -0.65
CA ASN A 195 -20.77 6.28 0.61
C ASN A 195 -20.92 4.83 1.13
N GLY A 196 -20.71 3.81 0.29
CA GLY A 196 -20.61 2.43 0.75
C GLY A 196 -19.37 2.18 1.63
N HIS A 197 -18.24 2.80 1.27
CA HIS A 197 -17.06 2.78 2.15
C HIS A 197 -17.31 3.59 3.42
N VAL A 198 -17.90 4.78 3.31
CA VAL A 198 -18.23 5.63 4.46
C VAL A 198 -19.17 4.92 5.43
N LEU A 199 -20.20 4.25 4.91
CA LEU A 199 -21.13 3.43 5.71
C LEU A 199 -20.39 2.36 6.51
N LEU A 200 -19.49 1.63 5.86
CA LEU A 200 -18.67 0.62 6.52
C LEU A 200 -17.80 1.22 7.64
N LEU A 201 -17.13 2.33 7.36
CA LEU A 201 -16.21 2.96 8.31
C LEU A 201 -16.97 3.48 9.56
N LYS A 202 -18.17 4.04 9.36
CA LYS A 202 -19.07 4.48 10.44
C LYS A 202 -19.60 3.30 11.25
N ASP A 203 -20.12 2.26 10.58
CA ASP A 203 -20.61 1.03 11.23
C ASP A 203 -19.49 0.35 12.04
N THR A 204 -18.26 0.29 11.50
CA THR A 204 -17.13 -0.26 12.25
C THR A 204 -16.86 0.53 13.53
N ARG A 205 -16.86 1.86 13.46
CA ARG A 205 -16.68 2.70 14.65
C ARG A 205 -17.77 2.48 15.69
N GLU A 206 -19.02 2.43 15.26
CA GLU A 206 -20.19 2.17 16.14
C GLU A 206 -20.08 0.79 16.81
N GLN A 207 -19.67 -0.24 16.07
CA GLN A 207 -19.45 -1.58 16.62
C GLN A 207 -18.34 -1.59 17.67
N LEU A 208 -17.23 -0.88 17.45
CA LEU A 208 -16.13 -0.77 18.40
C LEU A 208 -16.59 -0.04 19.69
N ILE A 209 -17.39 1.02 19.57
CA ILE A 209 -17.99 1.70 20.71
C ILE A 209 -18.93 0.74 21.48
N ALA A 210 -19.75 -0.03 20.77
CA ALA A 210 -20.63 -1.02 21.38
C ALA A 210 -19.87 -2.16 22.10
N GLN A 211 -18.63 -2.43 21.71
CA GLN A 211 -17.72 -3.36 22.39
C GLN A 211 -17.04 -2.74 23.62
N GLY A 212 -17.26 -1.44 23.91
CA GLY A 212 -16.75 -0.76 25.09
C GLY A 212 -15.53 0.15 24.84
N TYR A 213 -15.07 0.28 23.60
CA TYR A 213 -14.01 1.25 23.29
C TYR A 213 -14.56 2.67 23.36
N ARG A 214 -13.77 3.56 23.95
CA ARG A 214 -14.18 4.95 24.21
C ARG A 214 -13.98 5.86 22.99
N ASN A 215 -12.85 5.73 22.31
CA ASN A 215 -12.46 6.60 21.23
C ASN A 215 -11.79 5.85 20.06
N PRO A 216 -12.58 5.10 19.27
CA PRO A 216 -12.09 4.45 18.07
C PRO A 216 -11.66 5.46 17.00
N ILE A 217 -10.41 5.36 16.55
CA ILE A 217 -9.84 6.22 15.50
C ILE A 217 -9.65 5.43 14.21
N LEU A 218 -10.11 6.00 13.11
CA LEU A 218 -9.86 5.49 11.76
C LEU A 218 -8.45 5.91 11.30
N LEU A 219 -7.63 4.96 10.90
CA LEU A 219 -6.50 5.21 10.01
C LEU A 219 -6.97 4.99 8.57
N LEU A 220 -7.33 6.07 7.88
CA LEU A 220 -7.58 6.05 6.44
C LEU A 220 -6.24 6.11 5.72
N HIS A 221 -5.85 5.00 5.08
CA HIS A 221 -4.49 4.78 4.64
C HIS A 221 -4.43 4.42 3.15
N PRO A 222 -4.66 5.41 2.25
CA PRO A 222 -4.56 5.21 0.81
C PRO A 222 -3.17 4.76 0.38
N LEU A 223 -3.15 3.91 -0.64
CA LEU A 223 -1.94 3.46 -1.32
C LEU A 223 -1.23 4.66 -1.95
N GLY A 224 0.04 4.87 -1.61
CA GLY A 224 0.83 6.00 -2.08
C GLY A 224 1.84 5.68 -3.16
N GLY A 225 2.19 4.41 -3.30
CA GLY A 225 3.11 3.96 -4.32
C GLY A 225 2.44 3.69 -5.67
N TRP A 226 3.24 3.17 -6.59
CA TRP A 226 2.83 2.87 -7.96
C TRP A 226 1.53 2.05 -8.03
N CYS A 227 0.67 2.41 -8.97
CA CYS A 227 -0.45 1.61 -9.43
C CYS A 227 -0.57 1.74 -10.97
N LYS A 228 -1.37 0.87 -11.59
CA LYS A 228 -1.53 0.85 -13.05
C LYS A 228 -2.21 2.14 -13.55
N ASP A 229 -1.98 2.47 -14.80
CA ASP A 229 -2.34 3.78 -15.41
C ASP A 229 -3.85 4.09 -15.41
N ASP A 230 -4.71 3.08 -15.35
CA ASP A 230 -6.16 3.28 -15.32
C ASP A 230 -6.74 3.45 -13.89
N ASP A 231 -5.90 3.36 -12.85
CA ASP A 231 -6.27 3.75 -11.49
C ASP A 231 -6.21 5.29 -11.34
N VAL A 232 -7.03 5.86 -10.47
CA VAL A 232 -7.01 7.31 -10.20
C VAL A 232 -5.69 7.69 -9.52
N PRO A 233 -4.96 8.71 -10.00
CA PRO A 233 -3.69 9.13 -9.42
C PRO A 233 -3.78 9.48 -7.93
N LEU A 234 -2.64 9.34 -7.21
CA LEU A 234 -2.58 9.62 -5.78
C LEU A 234 -3.08 11.03 -5.44
N THR A 235 -2.66 12.03 -6.19
CA THR A 235 -3.03 13.43 -5.94
C THR A 235 -4.55 13.64 -5.98
N ASP A 236 -5.23 13.09 -6.99
CA ASP A 236 -6.68 13.21 -7.12
C ASP A 236 -7.42 12.37 -6.07
N ARG A 237 -6.88 11.19 -5.69
CA ARG A 237 -7.42 10.40 -4.56
C ARG A 237 -7.29 11.13 -3.23
N MET A 238 -6.13 11.73 -2.96
CA MET A 238 -5.90 12.49 -1.73
C MET A 238 -6.79 13.73 -1.65
N ALA A 239 -6.95 14.46 -2.76
CA ALA A 239 -7.89 15.59 -2.84
C ALA A 239 -9.32 15.14 -2.53
N GLN A 240 -9.76 13.99 -3.07
CA GLN A 240 -11.08 13.43 -2.78
C GLN A 240 -11.24 13.04 -1.30
N HIS A 241 -10.23 12.41 -0.68
CA HIS A 241 -10.28 12.05 0.74
C HIS A 241 -10.29 13.29 1.64
N ALA A 242 -9.50 14.31 1.30
CA ALA A 242 -9.51 15.60 2.00
C ALA A 242 -10.87 16.30 1.90
N ALA A 243 -11.53 16.24 0.74
CA ALA A 243 -12.87 16.78 0.56
C ALA A 243 -13.91 16.10 1.47
N LEU A 244 -13.83 14.77 1.66
CA LEU A 244 -14.71 14.02 2.56
C LEU A 244 -14.50 14.37 4.06
N LEU A 245 -13.29 14.76 4.44
CA LEU A 245 -13.02 15.27 5.78
C LEU A 245 -13.54 16.71 5.94
N SER A 246 -13.35 17.55 4.90
CA SER A 246 -13.76 18.95 4.92
C SER A 246 -15.28 19.13 4.94
N ASP A 247 -16.03 18.29 4.24
CA ASP A 247 -17.50 18.37 4.19
C ASP A 247 -18.20 17.59 5.32
N GLY A 248 -17.41 16.98 6.24
CA GLY A 248 -17.92 16.23 7.38
C GLY A 248 -18.49 14.84 7.03
N THR A 249 -18.35 14.36 5.81
CA THR A 249 -18.71 12.98 5.43
C THR A 249 -17.93 11.96 6.27
N LEU A 250 -16.63 12.23 6.49
CA LEU A 250 -15.81 11.59 7.52
C LEU A 250 -15.43 12.63 8.58
N ASN A 251 -15.48 12.24 9.86
CA ASN A 251 -15.15 13.16 10.94
C ASN A 251 -13.62 13.27 11.11
N PRO A 252 -13.00 14.46 10.92
CA PRO A 252 -11.57 14.67 11.07
C PRO A 252 -11.05 14.40 12.50
N GLU A 253 -11.88 14.63 13.54
CA GLU A 253 -11.50 14.34 14.93
C GLU A 253 -11.26 12.85 15.16
N HIS A 254 -11.94 11.99 14.40
CA HIS A 254 -11.86 10.54 14.52
C HIS A 254 -11.13 9.88 13.36
N THR A 255 -10.40 10.65 12.57
CA THR A 255 -9.68 10.13 11.40
C THR A 255 -8.23 10.62 11.36
N ILE A 256 -7.31 9.71 11.11
CA ILE A 256 -5.94 9.99 10.68
C ILE A 256 -5.89 9.67 9.19
N LEU A 257 -5.60 10.66 8.35
CA LEU A 257 -5.37 10.47 6.92
C LEU A 257 -3.87 10.44 6.67
N ALA A 258 -3.34 9.31 6.23
CA ALA A 258 -1.92 9.15 5.93
C ALA A 258 -1.74 8.32 4.65
N VAL A 259 -0.64 8.54 3.93
CA VAL A 259 -0.28 7.81 2.72
C VAL A 259 0.64 6.63 3.06
N TRP A 260 0.32 5.46 2.55
CA TRP A 260 1.16 4.26 2.67
C TRP A 260 2.10 4.13 1.46
N PRO A 261 3.43 4.16 1.63
CA PRO A 261 4.38 4.33 0.51
C PRO A 261 4.60 3.09 -0.36
N SER A 262 4.01 1.94 -0.04
CA SER A 262 4.23 0.71 -0.81
C SER A 262 3.61 0.81 -2.21
N PRO A 263 4.29 0.31 -3.26
CA PRO A 263 3.67 0.11 -4.55
C PRO A 263 2.61 -1.00 -4.51
N MET A 264 1.66 -0.96 -5.45
CA MET A 264 0.67 -2.02 -5.64
C MET A 264 1.31 -3.24 -6.32
N TYR A 265 0.99 -4.43 -5.82
CA TYR A 265 1.44 -5.69 -6.42
C TYR A 265 0.37 -6.36 -7.28
N TYR A 266 -0.90 -6.05 -7.06
CA TYR A 266 -2.03 -6.81 -7.64
C TYR A 266 -1.93 -8.31 -7.34
N GLY A 267 -1.42 -8.63 -6.17
CA GLY A 267 -1.04 -9.97 -5.72
C GLY A 267 -2.13 -10.72 -4.95
N GLY A 268 -3.37 -10.20 -4.92
CA GLY A 268 -4.51 -10.85 -4.26
C GLY A 268 -4.21 -11.24 -2.81
N PRO A 269 -4.45 -12.51 -2.43
CA PRO A 269 -4.23 -12.99 -1.05
C PRO A 269 -2.82 -12.74 -0.52
N THR A 270 -1.79 -12.87 -1.37
CA THR A 270 -0.40 -12.62 -0.98
C THR A 270 -0.19 -11.17 -0.58
N GLU A 271 -0.71 -10.24 -1.35
CA GLU A 271 -0.54 -8.81 -1.07
C GLU A 271 -1.38 -8.35 0.12
N VAL A 272 -2.57 -8.90 0.34
CA VAL A 272 -3.40 -8.48 1.49
C VAL A 272 -2.75 -8.81 2.83
N MET A 273 -1.95 -9.87 2.90
CA MET A 273 -1.13 -10.16 4.09
C MET A 273 -0.11 -9.03 4.34
N TRP A 274 0.55 -8.54 3.28
CA TRP A 274 1.45 -7.39 3.35
C TRP A 274 0.72 -6.11 3.77
N HIS A 275 -0.49 -5.87 3.25
CA HIS A 275 -1.31 -4.74 3.65
C HIS A 275 -1.57 -4.70 5.16
N ALA A 276 -1.86 -5.83 5.77
CA ALA A 276 -2.11 -5.91 7.22
C ALA A 276 -0.80 -5.89 8.02
N SER A 277 0.20 -6.71 7.65
CA SER A 277 1.42 -6.88 8.43
C SER A 277 2.26 -5.60 8.51
N SER A 278 2.35 -4.84 7.41
CA SER A 278 3.08 -3.56 7.42
C SER A 278 2.46 -2.55 8.40
N ARG A 279 1.16 -2.57 8.58
CA ARG A 279 0.45 -1.64 9.47
C ARG A 279 0.53 -2.01 10.95
N VAL A 280 0.89 -3.24 11.27
CA VAL A 280 1.26 -3.61 12.65
C VAL A 280 2.33 -2.66 13.19
N ASN A 281 3.26 -2.26 12.32
CA ASN A 281 4.38 -1.38 12.68
C ASN A 281 3.97 0.05 13.06
N CYS A 282 2.77 0.50 12.72
CA CYS A 282 2.27 1.84 13.10
C CYS A 282 1.26 1.83 14.27
N GLY A 283 1.04 0.68 14.91
CA GLY A 283 0.25 0.59 16.14
C GLY A 283 -1.25 0.46 15.93
N ILE A 284 -1.72 -0.02 14.77
CA ILE A 284 -3.14 -0.37 14.61
C ILE A 284 -3.51 -1.56 15.50
N THR A 285 -4.77 -1.60 15.90
CA THR A 285 -5.35 -2.72 16.65
C THR A 285 -6.31 -3.56 15.81
N HIS A 286 -6.88 -2.97 14.77
CA HIS A 286 -7.84 -3.62 13.87
C HIS A 286 -7.52 -3.29 12.42
N PHE A 287 -7.74 -4.25 11.53
CA PHE A 287 -7.56 -4.07 10.09
C PHE A 287 -8.83 -4.50 9.34
N ILE A 288 -9.44 -3.56 8.59
CA ILE A 288 -10.59 -3.88 7.74
C ILE A 288 -10.08 -4.51 6.44
N THR A 289 -10.59 -5.71 6.13
CA THR A 289 -10.29 -6.37 4.86
C THR A 289 -11.54 -6.49 4.00
N GLY A 290 -11.48 -5.89 2.81
CA GLY A 290 -12.59 -5.79 1.87
C GLY A 290 -12.84 -7.05 1.04
N ARG A 291 -13.76 -6.91 0.10
CA ARG A 291 -13.90 -7.82 -1.03
C ARG A 291 -12.82 -7.46 -2.05
N ASP A 292 -12.08 -8.46 -2.52
CA ASP A 292 -11.06 -8.31 -3.57
C ASP A 292 -10.01 -7.20 -3.29
N PRO A 293 -9.35 -7.22 -2.11
CA PRO A 293 -8.56 -6.07 -1.64
C PRO A 293 -7.32 -5.78 -2.49
N ALA A 294 -6.78 -6.73 -3.20
CA ALA A 294 -5.61 -6.59 -4.08
C ALA A 294 -5.82 -7.30 -5.42
N GLY A 295 -7.06 -7.31 -5.89
CA GLY A 295 -7.45 -8.06 -7.07
C GLY A 295 -7.10 -7.38 -8.38
N VAL A 296 -7.05 -8.21 -9.40
CA VAL A 296 -6.83 -7.84 -10.79
C VAL A 296 -7.59 -8.80 -11.71
N LYS A 297 -7.93 -8.33 -12.90
CA LYS A 297 -8.48 -9.21 -13.94
C LYS A 297 -7.45 -10.23 -14.39
N HIS A 298 -7.91 -11.44 -14.75
CA HIS A 298 -7.04 -12.49 -15.23
C HIS A 298 -6.35 -12.04 -16.53
N PRO A 299 -5.02 -12.06 -16.61
CA PRO A 299 -4.28 -11.49 -17.74
C PRO A 299 -4.52 -12.21 -19.07
N GLU A 300 -4.95 -13.48 -19.02
CA GLU A 300 -5.15 -14.34 -20.21
C GLU A 300 -6.63 -14.72 -20.44
N LYS A 301 -7.56 -14.29 -19.55
CA LYS A 301 -8.98 -14.68 -19.66
C LYS A 301 -9.87 -13.47 -19.46
N GLU A 302 -10.56 -13.06 -20.50
CA GLU A 302 -11.46 -11.92 -20.46
C GLU A 302 -12.62 -12.14 -19.47
N GLY A 303 -12.99 -11.09 -18.73
CA GLY A 303 -14.13 -11.09 -17.82
C GLY A 303 -13.94 -11.86 -16.51
N VAL A 304 -12.82 -12.58 -16.34
CA VAL A 304 -12.52 -13.39 -15.15
C VAL A 304 -11.58 -12.62 -14.22
N ASP A 305 -11.77 -12.73 -12.90
CA ASP A 305 -10.81 -12.25 -11.91
C ASP A 305 -9.67 -13.27 -11.74
N LEU A 306 -8.43 -12.79 -11.53
CA LEU A 306 -7.29 -13.70 -11.32
C LEU A 306 -7.41 -14.45 -10.00
N TYR A 307 -7.94 -13.80 -8.97
CA TYR A 307 -8.14 -14.37 -7.63
C TYR A 307 -9.63 -14.43 -7.29
N ASP A 308 -10.03 -15.43 -6.48
CA ASP A 308 -11.35 -15.40 -5.84
C ASP A 308 -11.46 -14.17 -4.94
N VAL A 309 -12.54 -13.43 -5.08
CA VAL A 309 -12.75 -12.13 -4.42
C VAL A 309 -12.78 -12.18 -2.89
N TRP A 310 -12.91 -13.38 -2.30
CA TRP A 310 -12.94 -13.59 -0.86
C TRP A 310 -11.66 -14.24 -0.31
N HIS A 311 -10.75 -14.75 -1.18
CA HIS A 311 -9.57 -15.47 -0.73
C HIS A 311 -8.66 -14.59 0.13
N GLY A 312 -8.45 -13.33 -0.22
CA GLY A 312 -7.65 -12.39 0.59
C GLY A 312 -8.20 -12.23 2.00
N GLN A 313 -9.53 -12.04 2.12
CA GLN A 313 -10.19 -11.91 3.42
C GLN A 313 -10.11 -13.19 4.24
N LYS A 314 -10.45 -14.34 3.64
CA LYS A 314 -10.42 -15.66 4.30
C LYS A 314 -9.02 -15.99 4.81
N LEU A 315 -7.99 -15.77 3.96
CA LEU A 315 -6.61 -16.04 4.33
C LEU A 315 -6.17 -15.13 5.48
N LEU A 316 -6.46 -13.84 5.41
CA LEU A 316 -6.04 -12.91 6.45
C LEU A 316 -6.70 -13.22 7.82
N VAL A 317 -7.98 -13.58 7.83
CA VAL A 317 -8.66 -14.06 9.04
C VAL A 317 -7.99 -15.33 9.60
N HIS A 318 -7.58 -16.25 8.71
CA HIS A 318 -6.92 -17.49 9.11
C HIS A 318 -5.54 -17.25 9.72
N CYS A 319 -4.75 -16.34 9.17
CA CYS A 319 -3.39 -16.04 9.64
C CYS A 319 -3.30 -14.88 10.65
N LYS A 320 -4.41 -14.46 11.26
CA LYS A 320 -4.44 -13.31 12.19
C LYS A 320 -3.48 -13.44 13.39
N SER A 321 -3.17 -14.67 13.81
CA SER A 321 -2.18 -14.93 14.88
C SER A 321 -0.78 -14.43 14.54
N MET A 322 -0.47 -14.23 13.25
CA MET A 322 0.82 -13.69 12.77
C MET A 322 0.83 -12.15 12.72
N LEU A 323 -0.25 -11.48 13.10
CA LEU A 323 -0.41 -10.02 13.05
C LEU A 323 -0.19 -9.34 14.41
N ASN A 324 0.53 -9.98 15.34
CA ASN A 324 0.89 -9.42 16.65
C ASN A 324 -0.29 -8.82 17.42
N GLY A 325 -1.44 -9.50 17.42
CA GLY A 325 -2.66 -9.10 18.14
C GLY A 325 -3.59 -8.18 17.37
N VAL A 326 -3.29 -7.85 16.13
CA VAL A 326 -4.23 -7.10 15.26
C VAL A 326 -5.42 -7.99 14.90
N GLU A 327 -6.63 -7.52 15.21
CA GLU A 327 -7.87 -8.19 14.82
C GLU A 327 -8.25 -7.84 13.37
N VAL A 328 -8.69 -8.85 12.62
CA VAL A 328 -9.14 -8.70 11.25
C VAL A 328 -10.66 -8.51 11.23
N LEU A 329 -11.10 -7.40 10.66
CA LEU A 329 -12.52 -7.06 10.51
C LEU A 329 -12.98 -7.36 9.08
N PRO A 330 -13.79 -8.42 8.87
CA PRO A 330 -14.32 -8.74 7.55
C PRO A 330 -15.29 -7.67 7.05
N PHE A 331 -15.11 -7.26 5.81
CA PHE A 331 -15.95 -6.27 5.14
C PHE A 331 -17.39 -6.80 4.93
N LYS A 332 -18.38 -5.98 5.24
CA LYS A 332 -19.77 -6.20 4.83
C LYS A 332 -20.01 -5.56 3.46
N VAL A 333 -20.62 -6.29 2.54
CA VAL A 333 -20.95 -5.73 1.23
C VAL A 333 -21.98 -4.62 1.36
N ALA A 334 -21.65 -3.43 0.86
CA ALA A 334 -22.60 -2.34 0.68
C ALA A 334 -22.94 -2.19 -0.81
N ALA A 335 -24.22 -1.93 -1.09
CA ALA A 335 -24.70 -1.66 -2.42
C ALA A 335 -25.70 -0.49 -2.41
N TYR A 336 -25.94 0.13 -3.55
CA TYR A 336 -26.87 1.25 -3.64
C TYR A 336 -28.33 0.72 -3.68
N ASN A 337 -29.11 1.08 -2.66
CA ASN A 337 -30.53 0.76 -2.63
C ASN A 337 -31.32 1.84 -3.40
N ARG A 338 -31.89 1.44 -4.56
CA ARG A 338 -32.67 2.35 -5.44
C ARG A 338 -33.96 2.86 -4.80
N VAL A 339 -34.56 2.05 -3.92
CA VAL A 339 -35.80 2.42 -3.23
C VAL A 339 -35.53 3.48 -2.17
N ASN A 340 -34.48 3.28 -1.36
CA ASN A 340 -34.12 4.17 -0.27
C ASN A 340 -33.17 5.29 -0.71
N GLN A 341 -32.69 5.28 -1.96
CA GLN A 341 -31.75 6.25 -2.56
C GLN A 341 -30.48 6.49 -1.70
N LYS A 342 -29.90 5.41 -1.18
CA LYS A 342 -28.68 5.47 -0.36
C LYS A 342 -27.89 4.15 -0.42
N MET A 343 -26.64 4.20 0.03
CA MET A 343 -25.85 2.99 0.25
C MET A 343 -26.33 2.27 1.51
N GLU A 344 -26.54 0.97 1.42
CA GLU A 344 -26.95 0.11 2.53
C GLU A 344 -26.20 -1.23 2.49
N PHE A 345 -26.10 -1.91 3.64
CA PHE A 345 -25.53 -3.25 3.67
C PHE A 345 -26.44 -4.25 2.96
N PHE A 346 -25.84 -5.03 2.09
CA PHE A 346 -26.50 -6.06 1.33
C PHE A 346 -26.49 -7.40 2.07
N GLY A 347 -27.59 -8.15 2.00
CA GLY A 347 -27.69 -9.50 2.53
C GLY A 347 -28.21 -9.60 3.96
N GLY A 348 -28.71 -8.51 4.56
CA GLY A 348 -29.40 -8.53 5.85
C GLY A 348 -30.85 -9.04 5.75
N PRO A 349 -31.53 -9.24 6.90
CA PRO A 349 -32.96 -9.60 6.92
C PRO A 349 -33.80 -8.59 6.13
N GLY A 350 -34.68 -9.09 5.27
CA GLY A 350 -35.54 -8.25 4.42
C GLY A 350 -34.85 -7.67 3.17
N CYS A 351 -33.61 -8.06 2.87
CA CYS A 351 -32.91 -7.62 1.67
C CYS A 351 -33.55 -8.22 0.41
N VAL A 352 -34.07 -7.36 -0.47
CA VAL A 352 -34.58 -7.71 -1.79
C VAL A 352 -33.53 -7.35 -2.82
N LYS A 353 -32.87 -8.34 -3.42
CA LYS A 353 -31.71 -8.17 -4.32
C LYS A 353 -32.00 -7.21 -5.48
N GLU A 354 -33.19 -7.27 -6.02
CA GLU A 354 -33.67 -6.47 -7.15
C GLU A 354 -33.66 -4.95 -6.86
N ASN A 355 -33.68 -4.56 -5.57
CA ASN A 355 -33.65 -3.16 -5.17
C ASN A 355 -32.23 -2.58 -5.13
N PHE A 356 -31.20 -3.42 -5.33
CA PHE A 356 -29.81 -3.02 -5.14
C PHE A 356 -29.03 -2.97 -6.44
N ASP A 357 -28.30 -1.88 -6.65
CA ASP A 357 -27.30 -1.72 -7.70
C ASP A 357 -25.89 -1.84 -7.12
N PHE A 358 -25.11 -2.74 -7.73
CA PHE A 358 -23.69 -2.91 -7.41
C PHE A 358 -22.88 -2.03 -8.37
N ILE A 359 -22.48 -0.85 -7.89
CA ILE A 359 -21.71 0.09 -8.67
C ILE A 359 -20.21 -0.24 -8.46
N SER A 360 -19.58 -0.78 -9.51
CA SER A 360 -18.15 -1.08 -9.50
C SER A 360 -17.32 0.20 -9.65
N GLY A 361 -16.05 0.15 -9.22
CA GLY A 361 -15.10 1.24 -9.47
C GLY A 361 -15.00 1.61 -10.96
N SER A 362 -15.07 0.63 -11.87
CA SER A 362 -15.08 0.88 -13.32
C SER A 362 -16.32 1.63 -13.78
N LYS A 363 -17.50 1.26 -13.30
CA LYS A 363 -18.75 1.99 -13.61
C LYS A 363 -18.71 3.42 -13.05
N MET A 364 -18.22 3.59 -11.84
CA MET A 364 -18.04 4.92 -11.22
C MET A 364 -17.11 5.81 -12.07
N ARG A 365 -15.97 5.25 -12.51
CA ARG A 365 -15.03 5.97 -13.38
C ARG A 365 -15.66 6.35 -14.73
N GLN A 366 -16.46 5.43 -15.31
CA GLN A 366 -17.16 5.71 -16.56
C GLN A 366 -18.15 6.86 -16.40
N MET A 367 -19.00 6.85 -15.38
CA MET A 367 -19.94 7.93 -15.08
C MET A 367 -19.22 9.27 -14.92
N ALA A 368 -18.05 9.29 -14.24
CA ALA A 368 -17.28 10.53 -14.08
C ALA A 368 -16.71 11.04 -15.41
N ARG A 369 -16.25 10.16 -16.31
CA ARG A 369 -15.80 10.50 -17.68
C ARG A 369 -16.92 11.05 -18.53
N ASP A 370 -18.11 10.48 -18.41
CA ASP A 370 -19.30 10.88 -19.20
C ASP A 370 -19.95 12.14 -18.64
N GLY A 371 -19.42 12.72 -17.54
CA GLY A 371 -19.96 13.90 -16.88
C GLY A 371 -21.31 13.65 -16.19
N GLU A 372 -21.70 12.40 -15.99
CA GLU A 372 -22.95 12.04 -15.36
C GLU A 372 -22.98 12.47 -13.88
N THR A 373 -24.19 12.66 -13.37
CA THR A 373 -24.42 12.86 -11.93
C THR A 373 -24.67 11.50 -11.30
N PRO A 374 -23.95 11.12 -10.23
CA PRO A 374 -24.20 9.86 -9.56
C PRO A 374 -25.58 9.87 -8.90
N PRO A 375 -26.17 8.69 -8.66
CA PRO A 375 -27.42 8.60 -7.91
C PRO A 375 -27.31 9.30 -6.56
N PRO A 376 -28.38 9.98 -6.08
CA PRO A 376 -28.37 10.64 -4.77
C PRO A 376 -27.93 9.68 -3.66
N GLY A 377 -27.02 10.12 -2.76
CA GLY A 377 -26.52 9.27 -1.67
C GLY A 377 -25.49 8.20 -2.07
N PHE A 378 -25.03 8.16 -3.32
CA PHE A 378 -23.98 7.25 -3.74
C PHE A 378 -22.59 7.70 -3.29
N MET A 379 -22.29 8.98 -3.45
CA MET A 379 -21.01 9.60 -3.07
C MET A 379 -21.26 11.01 -2.51
N SER A 380 -20.34 11.50 -1.68
CA SER A 380 -20.34 12.90 -1.25
C SER A 380 -20.27 13.82 -2.49
N PRO A 381 -21.07 14.91 -2.55
CA PRO A 381 -20.99 15.86 -3.67
C PRO A 381 -19.59 16.44 -3.85
N ALA A 382 -18.92 16.85 -2.76
CA ALA A 382 -17.56 17.39 -2.82
C ALA A 382 -16.55 16.36 -3.35
N GLY A 383 -16.66 15.12 -2.90
CA GLY A 383 -15.81 14.02 -3.40
C GLY A 383 -16.06 13.68 -4.86
N TRP A 384 -17.33 13.82 -5.33
CA TRP A 384 -17.66 13.61 -6.74
C TRP A 384 -17.12 14.71 -7.66
N GLU A 385 -17.18 15.97 -7.26
CA GLU A 385 -16.63 17.08 -8.05
C GLU A 385 -15.12 16.95 -8.26
N VAL A 386 -14.36 16.46 -7.27
CA VAL A 386 -12.93 16.18 -7.43
C VAL A 386 -12.72 15.10 -8.50
N LEU A 387 -13.48 14.01 -8.44
CA LEU A 387 -13.35 12.91 -9.39
C LEU A 387 -13.74 13.33 -10.83
N LYS A 388 -14.83 14.09 -10.95
CA LYS A 388 -15.28 14.66 -12.23
C LYS A 388 -14.24 15.63 -12.82
N ALA A 389 -13.65 16.51 -12.00
CA ALA A 389 -12.60 17.43 -12.43
C ALA A 389 -11.36 16.69 -12.96
N TYR A 390 -11.00 15.55 -12.37
CA TYR A 390 -9.91 14.70 -12.87
C TYR A 390 -10.19 14.14 -14.27
N TYR A 391 -11.39 13.65 -14.53
CA TYR A 391 -11.72 13.03 -15.83
C TYR A 391 -12.07 14.01 -16.93
N ASN A 392 -12.26 15.29 -16.60
CA ASN A 392 -12.57 16.36 -17.57
C ASN A 392 -11.37 17.30 -17.81
N LYS A 393 -10.16 16.92 -17.36
CA LYS A 393 -8.89 17.55 -17.75
C LYS A 393 -8.52 17.07 -19.16
#